data_2dda850a3ab28ba6f1960e0be2aed997
#
_entry.id   2dda850a3ab28ba6f1960e0be2aed997
#
_cell.length_a   1.000
_cell.length_b   1.000
_cell.length_c   1.000
_cell.angle_alpha   90.00
_cell.angle_beta   90.00
_cell.angle_gamma   90.00
#
_symmetry.space_group_name_H-M   'P 1'
#
loop_
_entity.id
_entity.type
_entity.pdbx_description
1 polymer ?
#
loop_
_entity_poly.entity_id
_entity_poly.type
_entity_poly.pdbx_seq_one_letter_code
_entity_poly.pdbx_strand_id
1 'polypeptide(L)'
;MKLRLVIAAIALSAASPLAAQTIDYAERARDLETLAGIFGELHHIRRMCEPRTEGEIWRDRMRKLIELEDPQPALRDRMVSAFNTGFYGAEKQYPYCDRDARDHAASIATQGDAVTAKLMAPLYKSLGETGALPNVQRGASEPQ
;
A
#
# COMPACT_ATOMS: atom_id res chain seq x y z
N MET A 1 42.21 -43.38 38.63
CA MET A 1 41.44 -42.13 38.49
C MET A 1 41.11 -41.92 37.01
N LYS A 2 39.84 -42.14 36.62
CA LYS A 2 39.38 -41.95 35.22
C LYS A 2 38.57 -40.69 35.16
N LEU A 3 39.13 -39.62 34.53
CA LEU A 3 38.50 -38.34 34.32
C LEU A 3 37.54 -38.44 33.11
N ARG A 4 36.23 -38.39 33.36
CA ARG A 4 35.21 -38.36 32.29
C ARG A 4 34.95 -36.89 31.91
N LEU A 5 35.39 -36.54 30.72
CA LEU A 5 35.07 -35.27 30.10
C LEU A 5 33.60 -35.34 29.61
N VAL A 6 32.73 -34.52 30.19
CA VAL A 6 31.35 -34.31 29.70
C VAL A 6 31.39 -33.11 28.77
N ILE A 7 31.27 -33.37 27.47
CA ILE A 7 31.11 -32.30 26.47
C ILE A 7 29.63 -31.95 26.38
N ALA A 8 29.25 -30.82 26.95
CA ALA A 8 27.91 -30.26 26.80
C ALA A 8 27.79 -29.61 25.40
N ALA A 9 27.04 -30.25 24.49
CA ALA A 9 26.70 -29.66 23.20
C ALA A 9 25.63 -28.58 23.37
N ILE A 10 26.00 -27.31 23.26
CA ILE A 10 25.08 -26.19 23.19
C ILE A 10 24.53 -26.13 21.77
N ALA A 11 23.30 -26.61 21.59
CA ALA A 11 22.55 -26.43 20.33
C ALA A 11 22.07 -24.96 20.24
N LEU A 12 22.78 -24.12 19.50
CA LEU A 12 22.30 -22.80 19.12
C LEU A 12 21.16 -22.99 18.10
N SER A 13 19.93 -22.80 18.56
CA SER A 13 18.75 -22.70 17.69
C SER A 13 18.82 -21.38 16.93
N ALA A 14 19.39 -21.37 15.73
CA ALA A 14 19.32 -20.25 14.81
C ALA A 14 17.87 -20.12 14.34
N ALA A 15 17.10 -19.21 14.95
CA ALA A 15 15.79 -18.84 14.45
C ALA A 15 15.95 -18.28 13.01
N SER A 16 15.34 -18.95 12.04
CA SER A 16 15.52 -18.67 10.63
C SER A 16 14.96 -17.29 10.27
N PRO A 17 15.73 -16.37 9.65
CA PRO A 17 15.25 -15.06 9.22
C PRO A 17 14.19 -15.14 8.10
N LEU A 18 14.01 -16.31 7.47
CA LEU A 18 13.04 -16.56 6.41
C LEU A 18 11.58 -16.32 6.84
N ALA A 19 11.23 -16.66 8.09
CA ALA A 19 9.85 -16.52 8.59
C ALA A 19 9.44 -15.04 8.72
N ALA A 20 10.36 -14.16 9.13
CA ALA A 20 10.09 -12.74 9.25
C ALA A 20 9.86 -12.08 7.86
N GLN A 21 10.62 -12.47 6.86
CA GLN A 21 10.49 -11.95 5.49
C GLN A 21 9.19 -12.40 4.81
N THR A 22 8.72 -13.61 5.09
CA THR A 22 7.45 -14.12 4.52
C THR A 22 6.23 -13.45 5.13
N ILE A 23 6.28 -13.10 6.43
CA ILE A 23 5.20 -12.37 7.11
C ILE A 23 5.11 -10.94 6.56
N ASP A 24 6.23 -10.25 6.40
CA ASP A 24 6.31 -8.90 5.86
C ASP A 24 5.78 -8.84 4.42
N TYR A 25 6.16 -9.78 3.56
CA TYR A 25 5.64 -9.87 2.19
C TYR A 25 4.13 -10.10 2.15
N ALA A 26 3.60 -10.99 2.99
CA ALA A 26 2.17 -11.28 3.05
C ALA A 26 1.36 -10.09 3.57
N GLU A 27 1.89 -9.32 4.51
CA GLU A 27 1.28 -8.09 5.00
C GLU A 27 1.28 -7.02 3.92
N ARG A 28 2.42 -6.77 3.27
CA ARG A 28 2.52 -5.84 2.14
C ARG A 28 1.55 -6.18 1.02
N ALA A 29 1.42 -7.46 0.67
CA ALA A 29 0.50 -7.92 -0.36
C ALA A 29 -0.96 -7.56 -0.01
N ARG A 30 -1.38 -7.78 1.25
CA ARG A 30 -2.72 -7.40 1.72
C ARG A 30 -2.95 -5.88 1.67
N ASP A 31 -1.95 -5.09 2.05
CA ASP A 31 -2.03 -3.63 2.01
C ASP A 31 -2.15 -3.13 0.56
N LEU A 32 -1.44 -3.72 -0.39
CA LEU A 32 -1.55 -3.41 -1.82
C LEU A 32 -2.93 -3.78 -2.39
N GLU A 33 -3.49 -4.93 -2.02
CA GLU A 33 -4.84 -5.34 -2.40
C GLU A 33 -5.90 -4.37 -1.81
N THR A 34 -5.73 -3.97 -0.54
CA THR A 34 -6.61 -3.01 0.11
C THR A 34 -6.57 -1.65 -0.60
N LEU A 35 -5.37 -1.14 -0.92
CA LEU A 35 -5.19 0.13 -1.63
C LEU A 35 -5.80 0.07 -3.03
N ALA A 36 -5.66 -1.06 -3.73
CA ALA A 36 -6.27 -1.28 -5.03
C ALA A 36 -7.81 -1.23 -4.95
N GLY A 37 -8.42 -1.83 -3.94
CA GLY A 37 -9.87 -1.74 -3.69
C GLY A 37 -10.34 -0.31 -3.46
N ILE A 38 -9.62 0.44 -2.61
CA ILE A 38 -9.89 1.86 -2.36
C ILE A 38 -9.81 2.69 -3.66
N PHE A 39 -8.81 2.44 -4.51
CA PHE A 39 -8.71 3.11 -5.81
C PHE A 39 -9.89 2.80 -6.71
N GLY A 40 -10.43 1.58 -6.67
CA GLY A 40 -11.63 1.20 -7.41
C GLY A 40 -12.87 1.97 -6.95
N GLU A 41 -13.12 2.05 -5.65
CA GLU A 41 -14.24 2.81 -5.08
C GLU A 41 -14.11 4.31 -5.42
N LEU A 42 -12.93 4.90 -5.21
CA LEU A 42 -12.65 6.29 -5.56
C LEU A 42 -12.81 6.54 -7.05
N HIS A 43 -12.41 5.59 -7.91
CA HIS A 43 -12.56 5.74 -9.34
C HIS A 43 -14.03 5.89 -9.74
N HIS A 44 -14.93 5.04 -9.21
CA HIS A 44 -16.35 5.17 -9.48
C HIS A 44 -16.90 6.52 -9.00
N ILE A 45 -16.74 6.84 -7.71
CA ILE A 45 -17.38 8.02 -7.11
C ILE A 45 -16.82 9.30 -7.70
N ARG A 46 -15.49 9.43 -7.83
CA ARG A 46 -14.85 10.65 -8.33
C ARG A 46 -15.10 10.86 -9.81
N ARG A 47 -15.11 9.80 -10.63
CA ARG A 47 -15.50 9.88 -12.02
C ARG A 47 -16.92 10.40 -12.21
N MET A 48 -17.81 10.01 -11.31
CA MET A 48 -19.20 10.48 -11.33
C MET A 48 -19.35 11.91 -10.80
N CYS A 49 -18.67 12.23 -9.68
CA CYS A 49 -18.79 13.53 -9.02
C CYS A 49 -17.88 14.62 -9.61
N GLU A 50 -16.68 14.22 -10.07
CA GLU A 50 -15.62 15.13 -10.54
C GLU A 50 -15.08 14.71 -11.93
N PRO A 51 -15.94 14.52 -12.93
CA PRO A 51 -15.56 13.89 -14.20
C PRO A 51 -14.49 14.67 -14.98
N ARG A 52 -14.42 16.00 -14.79
CA ARG A 52 -13.46 16.86 -15.50
C ARG A 52 -12.08 16.85 -14.85
N THR A 53 -11.99 16.64 -13.57
CA THR A 53 -10.75 16.75 -12.79
C THR A 53 -10.21 15.41 -12.33
N GLU A 54 -11.07 14.48 -11.99
CA GLU A 54 -10.68 13.19 -11.42
C GLU A 54 -11.19 11.96 -12.20
N GLY A 55 -11.75 12.16 -13.39
CA GLY A 55 -12.42 11.09 -14.14
C GLY A 55 -11.57 9.83 -14.35
N GLU A 56 -10.27 9.98 -14.60
CA GLU A 56 -9.37 8.84 -14.85
C GLU A 56 -8.21 8.74 -13.85
N ILE A 57 -8.04 9.71 -12.93
CA ILE A 57 -6.88 9.78 -12.03
C ILE A 57 -6.69 8.49 -11.22
N TRP A 58 -7.76 7.93 -10.66
CA TRP A 58 -7.67 6.77 -9.77
C TRP A 58 -7.34 5.49 -10.51
N ARG A 59 -7.82 5.36 -11.75
CA ARG A 59 -7.44 4.28 -12.65
C ARG A 59 -5.97 4.39 -13.08
N ASP A 60 -5.50 5.60 -13.35
CA ASP A 60 -4.11 5.85 -13.68
C ASP A 60 -3.19 5.59 -12.49
N ARG A 61 -3.59 5.97 -11.28
CA ARG A 61 -2.88 5.63 -10.04
C ARG A 61 -2.77 4.11 -9.84
N MET A 62 -3.85 3.37 -10.13
CA MET A 62 -3.82 1.90 -10.07
C MET A 62 -2.81 1.31 -11.06
N ARG A 63 -2.79 1.80 -12.30
CA ARG A 63 -1.81 1.37 -13.30
C ARG A 63 -0.38 1.67 -12.84
N LYS A 64 -0.17 2.88 -12.31
CA LYS A 64 1.13 3.30 -11.80
C LYS A 64 1.58 2.49 -10.58
N LEU A 65 0.66 2.15 -9.69
CA LEU A 65 0.94 1.28 -8.55
C LEU A 65 1.44 -0.09 -9.02
N ILE A 66 0.77 -0.72 -9.99
CA ILE A 66 1.19 -2.01 -10.55
C ILE A 66 2.56 -1.89 -11.23
N GLU A 67 2.80 -0.81 -11.98
CA GLU A 67 4.07 -0.57 -12.64
C GLU A 67 5.24 -0.42 -11.66
N LEU A 68 5.03 0.32 -10.56
CA LEU A 68 6.08 0.60 -9.58
C LEU A 68 6.36 -0.58 -8.65
N GLU A 69 5.33 -1.32 -8.26
CA GLU A 69 5.46 -2.48 -7.37
C GLU A 69 5.95 -3.73 -8.10
N ASP A 70 5.76 -3.78 -9.41
CA ASP A 70 6.08 -4.94 -10.27
C ASP A 70 5.71 -6.28 -9.60
N PRO A 71 4.46 -6.44 -9.16
CA PRO A 71 4.06 -7.58 -8.34
C PRO A 71 4.09 -8.88 -9.15
N GLN A 72 4.35 -10.00 -8.46
CA GLN A 72 4.20 -11.32 -9.05
C GLN A 72 2.79 -11.49 -9.65
N PRO A 73 2.62 -12.28 -10.73
CA PRO A 73 1.34 -12.39 -11.45
C PRO A 73 0.14 -12.65 -10.56
N ALA A 74 0.25 -13.55 -9.59
CA ALA A 74 -0.83 -13.87 -8.68
C ALA A 74 -1.25 -12.69 -7.79
N LEU A 75 -0.32 -11.84 -7.34
CA LEU A 75 -0.64 -10.64 -6.59
C LEU A 75 -1.25 -9.57 -7.50
N ARG A 76 -0.70 -9.40 -8.70
CA ARG A 76 -1.25 -8.50 -9.71
C ARG A 76 -2.72 -8.80 -10.00
N ASP A 77 -3.05 -10.07 -10.19
CA ASP A 77 -4.42 -10.51 -10.47
C ASP A 77 -5.35 -10.19 -9.28
N ARG A 78 -4.89 -10.40 -8.05
CA ARG A 78 -5.67 -10.04 -6.85
C ARG A 78 -5.86 -8.53 -6.73
N MET A 79 -4.84 -7.73 -6.99
CA MET A 79 -4.95 -6.26 -6.99
C MET A 79 -5.96 -5.77 -8.04
N VAL A 80 -5.92 -6.31 -9.26
CA VAL A 80 -6.89 -5.98 -10.32
C VAL A 80 -8.30 -6.40 -9.92
N SER A 81 -8.44 -7.59 -9.33
CA SER A 81 -9.72 -8.07 -8.80
C SER A 81 -10.25 -7.18 -7.68
N ALA A 82 -9.40 -6.76 -6.76
CA ALA A 82 -9.77 -5.85 -5.66
C ALA A 82 -10.24 -4.49 -6.20
N PHE A 83 -9.52 -3.91 -7.17
CA PHE A 83 -9.93 -2.67 -7.83
C PHE A 83 -11.32 -2.80 -8.46
N ASN A 84 -11.56 -3.85 -9.23
CA ASN A 84 -12.85 -4.09 -9.87
C ASN A 84 -13.96 -4.31 -8.83
N THR A 85 -13.68 -5.04 -7.75
CA THR A 85 -14.63 -5.27 -6.66
C THR A 85 -15.01 -3.96 -5.98
N GLY A 86 -14.04 -3.09 -5.69
CA GLY A 86 -14.29 -1.75 -5.15
C GLY A 86 -15.12 -0.90 -6.09
N PHE A 87 -14.76 -0.87 -7.38
CA PHE A 87 -15.48 -0.11 -8.41
C PHE A 87 -16.96 -0.53 -8.49
N TYR A 88 -17.24 -1.81 -8.72
CA TYR A 88 -18.61 -2.30 -8.88
C TYR A 88 -19.41 -2.30 -7.56
N GLY A 89 -18.72 -2.44 -6.42
CA GLY A 89 -19.32 -2.27 -5.10
C GLY A 89 -19.83 -0.86 -4.89
N ALA A 90 -18.98 0.13 -5.18
CA ALA A 90 -19.33 1.54 -5.10
C ALA A 90 -20.40 1.94 -6.13
N GLU A 91 -20.34 1.43 -7.36
CA GLU A 91 -21.37 1.66 -8.38
C GLU A 91 -22.75 1.20 -7.92
N LYS A 92 -22.81 0.05 -7.26
CA LYS A 92 -24.06 -0.48 -6.73
C LYS A 92 -24.58 0.30 -5.53
N GLN A 93 -23.71 0.76 -4.66
CA GLN A 93 -24.06 1.42 -3.41
C GLN A 93 -24.31 2.92 -3.60
N TYR A 94 -23.57 3.57 -4.50
CA TYR A 94 -23.62 5.00 -4.77
C TYR A 94 -23.89 5.24 -6.26
N PRO A 95 -25.13 5.04 -6.74
CA PRO A 95 -25.46 5.21 -8.15
C PRO A 95 -25.55 6.68 -8.58
N TYR A 96 -25.54 7.61 -7.61
CA TYR A 96 -25.64 9.06 -7.85
C TYR A 96 -24.58 9.83 -7.06
N CYS A 97 -24.16 11.00 -7.58
CA CYS A 97 -23.27 11.91 -6.88
C CYS A 97 -24.05 12.76 -5.87
N ASP A 98 -24.34 12.20 -4.73
CA ASP A 98 -24.97 12.86 -3.60
C ASP A 98 -23.96 13.15 -2.47
N ARG A 99 -24.49 13.58 -1.31
CA ARG A 99 -23.67 13.85 -0.14
C ARG A 99 -23.03 12.57 0.41
N ASP A 100 -23.80 11.49 0.48
CA ASP A 100 -23.33 10.22 1.06
C ASP A 100 -22.19 9.65 0.25
N ALA A 101 -22.27 9.71 -1.10
CA ALA A 101 -21.18 9.32 -2.00
C ALA A 101 -19.92 10.15 -1.75
N ARG A 102 -20.04 11.48 -1.57
CA ARG A 102 -18.88 12.35 -1.32
C ARG A 102 -18.28 12.12 0.07
N ASP A 103 -19.09 11.96 1.09
CA ASP A 103 -18.64 11.70 2.47
C ASP A 103 -17.94 10.33 2.54
N HIS A 104 -18.47 9.32 1.85
CA HIS A 104 -17.82 8.02 1.72
C HIS A 104 -16.46 8.14 0.99
N ALA A 105 -16.41 8.85 -0.14
CA ALA A 105 -15.15 9.07 -0.87
C ALA A 105 -14.10 9.76 0.00
N ALA A 106 -14.47 10.74 0.83
CA ALA A 106 -13.55 11.38 1.76
C ALA A 106 -13.04 10.40 2.84
N SER A 107 -13.92 9.56 3.37
CA SER A 107 -13.57 8.54 4.36
C SER A 107 -12.60 7.51 3.81
N ILE A 108 -12.87 6.94 2.64
CA ILE A 108 -11.98 5.93 2.04
C ILE A 108 -10.67 6.53 1.53
N ALA A 109 -10.64 7.81 1.13
CA ALA A 109 -9.40 8.50 0.83
C ALA A 109 -8.48 8.57 2.06
N THR A 110 -9.03 8.90 3.24
CA THR A 110 -8.29 8.89 4.51
C THR A 110 -7.76 7.49 4.84
N GLN A 111 -8.53 6.43 4.59
CA GLN A 111 -8.06 5.06 4.75
C GLN A 111 -6.92 4.73 3.77
N GLY A 112 -7.02 5.20 2.52
CA GLY A 112 -5.98 5.07 1.51
C GLY A 112 -4.67 5.74 1.92
N ASP A 113 -4.74 6.94 2.53
CA ASP A 113 -3.57 7.63 3.07
C ASP A 113 -2.89 6.81 4.18
N ALA A 114 -3.68 6.22 5.09
CA ALA A 114 -3.15 5.37 6.16
C ALA A 114 -2.46 4.10 5.61
N VAL A 115 -3.06 3.44 4.62
CA VAL A 115 -2.46 2.26 3.95
C VAL A 115 -1.18 2.65 3.21
N THR A 116 -1.18 3.79 2.51
CA THR A 116 0.00 4.31 1.80
C THR A 116 1.13 4.61 2.78
N ALA A 117 0.84 5.26 3.92
CA ALA A 117 1.83 5.53 4.96
C ALA A 117 2.46 4.22 5.48
N LYS A 118 1.65 3.18 5.68
CA LYS A 118 2.11 1.85 6.09
C LYS A 118 3.01 1.20 5.05
N LEU A 119 2.65 1.25 3.78
CA LEU A 119 3.45 0.74 2.66
C LEU A 119 4.79 1.46 2.52
N MET A 120 4.84 2.75 2.85
CA MET A 120 6.05 3.59 2.76
C MET A 120 6.94 3.53 4.01
N ALA A 121 6.44 3.04 5.15
CA ALA A 121 7.16 3.02 6.42
C ALA A 121 8.55 2.34 6.34
N PRO A 122 8.73 1.18 5.67
CA PRO A 122 10.04 0.55 5.53
C PRO A 122 11.05 1.43 4.78
N LEU A 123 10.61 2.17 3.76
CA LEU A 123 11.46 3.08 3.00
C LEU A 123 11.92 4.25 3.88
N TYR A 124 11.02 4.89 4.61
CA TYR A 124 11.37 5.99 5.52
C TYR A 124 12.32 5.53 6.62
N LYS A 125 12.13 4.33 7.15
CA LYS A 125 13.03 3.74 8.12
C LYS A 125 14.44 3.58 7.54
N SER A 126 14.58 3.00 6.36
CA SER A 126 15.88 2.81 5.70
C SER A 126 16.60 4.13 5.38
N LEU A 127 15.85 5.16 4.95
CA LEU A 127 16.39 6.49 4.69
C LEU A 127 16.83 7.19 5.98
N GLY A 128 16.09 7.04 7.09
CA GLY A 128 16.46 7.56 8.40
C GLY A 128 17.72 6.90 8.98
N GLU A 129 17.87 5.60 8.78
CA GLU A 129 19.06 4.83 9.20
C GLU A 129 20.31 5.18 8.39
N THR A 130 20.18 5.59 7.13
CA THR A 130 21.30 6.02 6.27
C THR A 130 21.67 7.49 6.41
N GLY A 131 20.92 8.28 7.19
CA GLY A 131 21.16 9.71 7.38
C GLY A 131 20.95 10.57 6.12
N ALA A 132 20.42 10.00 5.07
CA ALA A 132 20.22 10.64 3.77
C ALA A 132 18.73 10.89 3.49
N LEU A 133 18.17 11.91 4.14
CA LEU A 133 16.96 12.52 3.59
C LEU A 133 17.37 13.37 2.39
N PRO A 134 16.88 13.11 1.17
CA PRO A 134 17.08 14.05 0.08
C PRO A 134 16.47 15.39 0.51
N ASN A 135 17.29 16.43 0.50
CA ASN A 135 16.86 17.80 0.78
C ASN A 135 15.88 18.21 -0.35
N VAL A 136 14.59 18.01 -0.10
CA VAL A 136 13.56 18.58 -0.98
C VAL A 136 13.52 20.07 -0.70
N GLN A 137 14.37 20.80 -1.40
CA GLN A 137 14.24 22.26 -1.49
C GLN A 137 12.88 22.57 -2.09
N ARG A 138 11.92 22.93 -1.26
CA ARG A 138 10.75 23.66 -1.72
C ARG A 138 11.28 24.93 -2.37
N GLY A 139 11.23 25.00 -3.70
CA GLY A 139 11.49 26.22 -4.42
C GLY A 139 10.54 27.29 -3.91
N ALA A 140 11.05 28.19 -3.10
CA ALA A 140 10.39 29.43 -2.80
C ALA A 140 10.39 30.23 -4.11
N SER A 141 9.26 30.26 -4.79
CA SER A 141 8.99 31.21 -5.84
C SER A 141 8.78 32.56 -5.16
N GLU A 142 9.81 33.39 -5.17
CA GLU A 142 9.67 34.81 -4.83
C GLU A 142 8.82 35.47 -5.93
N PRO A 143 7.78 36.22 -5.57
CA PRO A 143 7.10 37.11 -6.53
C PRO A 143 7.90 38.40 -6.65
N GLN A 144 8.27 38.75 -7.88
CA GLN A 144 8.63 40.11 -8.27
C GLN A 144 7.37 40.88 -8.71
#